data_b7ab6985188b54b04419f48cedfd232b
#
_entry.id   b7ab6985188b54b04419f48cedfd232b
#
_cell.length_a   1.000
_cell.length_b   1.000
_cell.length_c   1.000
_cell.angle_alpha   90.00
_cell.angle_beta   90.00
_cell.angle_gamma   90.00
#
_symmetry.space_group_name_H-M   'P 1'
#
loop_
_entity.id
_entity.type
_entity.pdbx_description
1 polymer ?
#
loop_
_entity_poly.entity_id
_entity_poly.type
_entity_poly.pdbx_seq_one_letter_code
_entity_poly.pdbx_strand_id
1 'polypeptide(L)'
;MKSIFTACLYTCLFVSTPILMNAQALDPKDEIINKLDNQVEYLQHRLDVLEKNIDDILWYNKVGDVAFIDKIYIYGPPLAKEDNPTAMGAGNPVKFWSYVFIPKDIDPAKKYPLIVLPHGGVHADFTTYYAHIIRELIAQQYIVVAAEYRGSTGYGKSHYEKIDYGGLEVEDVNASRQHMIDNYDIVDKNRVGIIGWSHGGLITLFNLFNYPENYKVAFAGVPVSDLIARMGYYDDEYRDLYSADYHIGKTVNEDVNEYRRRSPAWNTDKFKNTPLLIHTNTNDDDVNVLEVEHLIKSLKADNKQFEYQIYKDVPGGHSFDRMDTKEAKEIRVKIYKFLDKQLNPPRKINSVNDLEKASYRFN
;
A
#
# COMPACT_ATOMS: atom_id res chain seq x y z
N MET A 1 55.68 37.59 -60.25
CA MET A 1 55.16 36.22 -60.41
C MET A 1 53.95 36.09 -59.55
N LYS A 2 52.75 36.08 -60.16
CA LYS A 2 51.46 36.02 -59.49
C LYS A 2 50.98 34.58 -59.58
N SER A 3 50.69 33.94 -58.42
CA SER A 3 50.09 32.63 -58.36
C SER A 3 48.63 32.83 -58.03
N ILE A 4 47.72 32.30 -58.86
CA ILE A 4 46.28 32.35 -58.77
C ILE A 4 45.84 31.07 -58.05
N PHE A 5 45.21 31.19 -56.86
CA PHE A 5 44.54 30.09 -56.23
C PHE A 5 43.06 30.07 -56.64
N THR A 6 42.70 29.02 -57.38
CA THR A 6 41.32 28.75 -57.76
C THR A 6 40.67 27.93 -56.63
N ALA A 7 39.69 28.50 -55.90
CA ALA A 7 38.89 27.80 -54.92
C ALA A 7 37.69 27.13 -55.60
N CYS A 8 37.64 25.79 -55.56
CA CYS A 8 36.50 25.01 -56.01
C CYS A 8 35.45 24.92 -54.82
N LEU A 9 34.32 25.59 -55.02
CA LEU A 9 33.15 25.47 -54.12
C LEU A 9 32.39 24.21 -54.51
N TYR A 10 32.47 23.19 -53.68
CA TYR A 10 31.53 22.04 -53.73
C TYR A 10 30.27 22.39 -52.96
N THR A 11 29.19 22.66 -53.67
CA THR A 11 27.84 22.80 -53.11
C THR A 11 27.25 21.40 -52.97
N CYS A 12 27.27 20.84 -51.74
CA CYS A 12 26.49 19.64 -51.42
C CYS A 12 24.99 20.02 -51.30
N LEU A 13 24.21 19.68 -52.31
CA LEU A 13 22.76 19.68 -52.20
C LEU A 13 22.34 18.49 -51.30
N PHE A 14 21.99 18.77 -50.06
CA PHE A 14 21.25 17.81 -49.24
C PHE A 14 19.80 17.79 -49.75
N VAL A 15 19.45 16.78 -50.55
CA VAL A 15 18.06 16.45 -50.84
C VAL A 15 17.52 15.73 -49.58
N SER A 16 16.87 16.47 -48.72
CA SER A 16 16.07 15.89 -47.63
C SER A 16 14.81 15.29 -48.25
N THR A 17 14.82 13.98 -48.49
CA THR A 17 13.59 13.23 -48.72
C THR A 17 12.80 13.21 -47.37
N PRO A 18 11.58 13.72 -47.34
CA PRO A 18 10.74 13.51 -46.15
C PRO A 18 10.47 12.02 -46.06
N ILE A 19 10.94 11.38 -44.97
CA ILE A 19 10.45 10.06 -44.58
C ILE A 19 9.02 10.29 -44.14
N LEU A 20 8.07 10.06 -45.05
CA LEU A 20 6.68 9.87 -44.70
C LEU A 20 6.63 8.57 -43.85
N MET A 21 6.63 8.71 -42.55
CA MET A 21 6.15 7.64 -41.66
C MET A 21 4.69 7.41 -42.05
N ASN A 22 4.42 6.42 -42.89
CA ASN A 22 3.11 5.86 -43.05
C ASN A 22 2.74 5.29 -41.66
N ALA A 23 1.95 6.00 -40.90
CA ALA A 23 1.17 5.40 -39.84
C ALA A 23 0.31 4.32 -40.53
N GLN A 24 0.71 3.06 -40.40
CA GLN A 24 -0.07 1.93 -40.87
C GLN A 24 -1.44 2.04 -40.19
N ALA A 25 -2.52 2.25 -40.96
CA ALA A 25 -3.85 2.21 -40.43
C ALA A 25 -4.04 0.82 -39.78
N LEU A 26 -4.49 0.81 -38.53
CA LEU A 26 -4.80 -0.42 -37.80
C LEU A 26 -5.83 -1.22 -38.62
N ASP A 27 -5.73 -2.56 -38.58
CA ASP A 27 -6.75 -3.42 -39.13
C ASP A 27 -8.10 -3.03 -38.48
N PRO A 28 -9.19 -2.88 -39.25
CA PRO A 28 -10.52 -2.58 -38.70
C PRO A 28 -10.96 -3.52 -37.55
N LYS A 29 -10.44 -4.74 -37.53
CA LYS A 29 -10.68 -5.69 -36.43
C LYS A 29 -9.92 -5.27 -35.18
N ASP A 30 -8.66 -4.84 -35.31
CA ASP A 30 -7.87 -4.37 -34.17
C ASP A 30 -8.45 -3.09 -33.58
N GLU A 31 -9.00 -2.20 -34.41
CA GLU A 31 -9.71 -1.02 -33.95
C GLU A 31 -10.95 -1.36 -33.14
N ILE A 32 -11.71 -2.38 -33.57
CA ILE A 32 -12.88 -2.87 -32.83
C ILE A 32 -12.47 -3.51 -31.51
N ILE A 33 -11.42 -4.34 -31.53
CA ILE A 33 -10.88 -5.02 -30.34
C ILE A 33 -10.45 -3.96 -29.33
N ASN A 34 -9.60 -3.01 -29.71
CA ASN A 34 -9.13 -1.94 -28.84
C ASN A 34 -10.30 -1.11 -28.25
N LYS A 35 -11.34 -0.87 -29.05
CA LYS A 35 -12.52 -0.16 -28.54
C LYS A 35 -13.30 -1.00 -27.51
N LEU A 36 -13.41 -2.31 -27.72
CA LEU A 36 -14.09 -3.20 -26.78
C LEU A 36 -13.26 -3.33 -25.48
N ASP A 37 -11.97 -3.47 -25.57
CA ASP A 37 -11.05 -3.54 -24.42
C ASP A 37 -11.17 -2.26 -23.57
N ASN A 38 -11.12 -1.09 -24.18
CA ASN A 38 -11.33 0.19 -23.48
C ASN A 38 -12.72 0.28 -22.82
N GLN A 39 -13.76 -0.31 -23.45
CA GLN A 39 -15.10 -0.34 -22.86
C GLN A 39 -15.17 -1.29 -21.66
N VAL A 40 -14.53 -2.46 -21.75
CA VAL A 40 -14.46 -3.44 -20.65
C VAL A 40 -13.72 -2.82 -19.46
N GLU A 41 -12.56 -2.23 -19.69
CA GLU A 41 -11.79 -1.55 -18.64
C GLU A 41 -12.58 -0.42 -17.98
N TYR A 42 -13.27 0.41 -18.78
CA TYR A 42 -14.16 1.46 -18.25
C TYR A 42 -15.27 0.88 -17.37
N LEU A 43 -15.88 -0.24 -17.79
CA LEU A 43 -16.96 -0.88 -17.03
C LEU A 43 -16.41 -1.52 -15.74
N GLN A 44 -15.23 -2.09 -15.75
CA GLN A 44 -14.57 -2.61 -14.54
C GLN A 44 -14.37 -1.51 -13.52
N HIS A 45 -13.74 -0.38 -13.88
CA HIS A 45 -13.58 0.74 -12.97
C HIS A 45 -14.92 1.33 -12.47
N ARG A 46 -15.98 1.28 -13.29
CA ARG A 46 -17.33 1.70 -12.87
C ARG A 46 -17.91 0.73 -11.85
N LEU A 47 -17.68 -0.57 -12.02
CA LEU A 47 -18.11 -1.60 -11.06
C LEU A 47 -17.39 -1.43 -9.73
N ASP A 48 -16.07 -1.26 -9.74
CA ASP A 48 -15.27 -0.99 -8.53
C ASP A 48 -15.80 0.21 -7.74
N VAL A 49 -16.16 1.29 -8.45
CA VAL A 49 -16.77 2.49 -7.81
C VAL A 49 -18.12 2.16 -7.17
N LEU A 50 -18.95 1.35 -7.82
CA LEU A 50 -20.24 0.95 -7.26
C LEU A 50 -20.06 0.04 -6.04
N GLU A 51 -19.17 -0.93 -6.11
CA GLU A 51 -18.84 -1.82 -5.00
C GLU A 51 -18.30 -1.03 -3.81
N LYS A 52 -17.40 -0.06 -4.05
CA LYS A 52 -16.89 0.84 -3.03
C LYS A 52 -17.99 1.66 -2.35
N ASN A 53 -18.93 2.21 -3.12
CA ASN A 53 -20.05 2.97 -2.58
C ASN A 53 -20.98 2.10 -1.72
N ILE A 54 -21.16 0.83 -2.09
CA ILE A 54 -21.93 -0.14 -1.29
C ILE A 54 -21.15 -0.45 0.00
N ASP A 55 -19.87 -0.71 -0.09
CA ASP A 55 -19.01 -1.02 1.05
C ASP A 55 -18.95 0.15 2.05
N ASP A 56 -18.93 1.40 1.55
CA ASP A 56 -19.03 2.61 2.39
C ASP A 56 -20.28 2.60 3.28
N ILE A 57 -21.40 2.12 2.76
CA ILE A 57 -22.64 1.98 3.54
C ILE A 57 -22.52 0.83 4.54
N LEU A 58 -21.88 -0.27 4.13
CA LEU A 58 -21.71 -1.46 4.99
C LEU A 58 -20.83 -1.18 6.22
N TRP A 59 -19.89 -0.23 6.14
CA TRP A 59 -19.12 0.21 7.31
C TRP A 59 -20.01 0.63 8.47
N TYR A 60 -21.04 1.45 8.20
CA TYR A 60 -21.98 1.90 9.24
C TYR A 60 -22.76 0.73 9.84
N ASN A 61 -23.12 -0.27 9.04
CA ASN A 61 -23.82 -1.46 9.54
C ASN A 61 -22.93 -2.33 10.41
N LYS A 62 -21.65 -2.48 10.05
CA LYS A 62 -20.74 -3.44 10.71
C LYS A 62 -19.95 -2.84 11.89
N VAL A 63 -19.78 -1.52 11.93
CA VAL A 63 -18.90 -0.84 12.90
C VAL A 63 -19.56 0.39 13.52
N GLY A 64 -20.62 0.92 12.91
CA GLY A 64 -21.27 2.16 13.35
C GLY A 64 -21.94 2.10 14.72
N ASP A 65 -22.15 0.92 15.30
CA ASP A 65 -22.60 0.75 16.68
C ASP A 65 -21.52 1.10 17.71
N VAL A 66 -20.22 0.85 17.40
CA VAL A 66 -19.09 1.01 18.32
C VAL A 66 -18.17 2.18 18.00
N ALA A 67 -18.19 2.70 16.77
CA ALA A 67 -17.31 3.79 16.34
C ALA A 67 -18.07 4.91 15.61
N PHE A 68 -17.57 6.14 15.75
CA PHE A 68 -17.79 7.19 14.75
C PHE A 68 -16.91 6.88 13.55
N ILE A 69 -17.49 6.98 12.35
CA ILE A 69 -16.82 6.68 11.09
C ILE A 69 -16.83 7.95 10.25
N ASP A 70 -15.67 8.37 9.79
CA ASP A 70 -15.52 9.47 8.86
C ASP A 70 -14.71 9.04 7.64
N LYS A 71 -14.94 9.65 6.49
CA LYS A 71 -14.18 9.45 5.26
C LYS A 71 -13.75 10.80 4.75
N ILE A 72 -12.47 11.11 4.95
CA ILE A 72 -11.91 12.44 4.74
C ILE A 72 -10.94 12.46 3.57
N TYR A 73 -10.74 13.66 2.98
CA TYR A 73 -9.68 13.87 2.00
C TYR A 73 -8.39 14.26 2.67
N ILE A 74 -7.31 13.62 2.23
CA ILE A 74 -5.95 13.93 2.61
C ILE A 74 -5.13 14.20 1.34
N TYR A 75 -4.03 14.93 1.48
CA TYR A 75 -3.12 15.25 0.40
C TYR A 75 -1.76 14.59 0.67
N GLY A 76 -1.33 13.74 -0.26
CA GLY A 76 0.01 13.18 -0.32
C GLY A 76 0.93 13.97 -1.24
N PRO A 77 2.16 13.52 -1.45
CA PRO A 77 3.08 14.15 -2.40
C PRO A 77 2.51 14.24 -3.82
N PRO A 78 3.02 15.15 -4.67
CA PRO A 78 2.75 15.13 -6.11
C PRO A 78 3.10 13.78 -6.76
N LEU A 79 2.69 13.58 -8.01
CA LEU A 79 3.09 12.39 -8.79
C LEU A 79 4.61 12.33 -8.92
N ALA A 80 5.16 11.11 -8.91
CA ALA A 80 6.59 10.91 -9.16
C ALA A 80 6.97 11.26 -10.60
N LYS A 81 6.04 11.07 -11.53
CA LYS A 81 6.20 11.30 -12.95
C LYS A 81 4.95 12.00 -13.48
N GLU A 82 5.14 13.11 -14.15
CA GLU A 82 4.08 13.87 -14.81
C GLU A 82 4.18 13.65 -16.32
N ASP A 83 3.12 13.19 -16.95
CA ASP A 83 3.06 12.98 -18.41
C ASP A 83 3.17 14.30 -19.17
N ASN A 84 2.57 15.35 -18.63
CA ASN A 84 2.67 16.70 -19.16
C ASN A 84 3.01 17.70 -18.04
N PRO A 85 4.30 18.04 -17.84
CA PRO A 85 4.73 18.97 -16.79
C PRO A 85 4.19 20.40 -16.95
N THR A 86 3.64 20.74 -18.12
CA THR A 86 3.05 22.05 -18.40
C THR A 86 1.54 22.09 -18.27
N ALA A 87 0.92 20.94 -17.95
CA ALA A 87 -0.53 20.87 -17.74
C ALA A 87 -0.95 21.67 -16.50
N MET A 88 -2.17 22.22 -16.56
CA MET A 88 -2.77 22.86 -15.37
C MET A 88 -2.95 21.78 -14.28
N GLY A 89 -2.29 21.97 -13.14
CA GLY A 89 -2.30 21.03 -12.02
C GLY A 89 -1.08 20.11 -11.94
N ALA A 90 -0.15 20.16 -12.90
CA ALA A 90 1.14 19.47 -12.76
C ALA A 90 1.85 19.91 -11.48
N GLY A 91 2.41 18.95 -10.73
CA GLY A 91 3.07 19.20 -9.43
C GLY A 91 2.09 19.42 -8.26
N ASN A 92 0.78 19.35 -8.46
CA ASN A 92 -0.17 19.42 -7.36
C ASN A 92 -0.09 18.15 -6.49
N PRO A 93 -0.30 18.28 -5.16
CA PRO A 93 -0.42 17.14 -4.26
C PRO A 93 -1.52 16.17 -4.71
N VAL A 94 -1.24 14.87 -4.62
CA VAL A 94 -2.24 13.83 -4.90
C VAL A 94 -3.27 13.80 -3.79
N LYS A 95 -4.52 13.94 -4.16
CA LYS A 95 -5.66 13.87 -3.25
C LYS A 95 -6.16 12.43 -3.19
N PHE A 96 -6.37 11.91 -1.97
CA PHE A 96 -6.91 10.58 -1.74
C PHE A 96 -7.84 10.56 -0.53
N TRP A 97 -8.65 9.51 -0.40
CA TRP A 97 -9.53 9.34 0.74
C TRP A 97 -8.84 8.59 1.87
N SER A 98 -9.30 8.82 3.10
CA SER A 98 -8.92 8.01 4.27
C SER A 98 -10.13 7.81 5.16
N TYR A 99 -10.30 6.60 5.67
CA TYR A 99 -11.25 6.33 6.74
C TYR A 99 -10.65 6.68 8.08
N VAL A 100 -11.48 7.24 8.95
CA VAL A 100 -11.16 7.50 10.36
C VAL A 100 -12.21 6.81 11.22
N PHE A 101 -11.75 6.00 12.18
CA PHE A 101 -12.61 5.31 13.13
C PHE A 101 -12.25 5.80 14.54
N ILE A 102 -13.25 6.33 15.26
CA ILE A 102 -13.09 6.86 16.61
C ILE A 102 -14.06 6.11 17.53
N PRO A 103 -13.58 5.44 18.61
CA PRO A 103 -14.46 4.74 19.53
C PRO A 103 -15.54 5.68 20.11
N LYS A 104 -16.79 5.23 20.20
CA LYS A 104 -17.90 6.04 20.75
C LYS A 104 -17.83 6.22 22.26
N ASP A 105 -17.15 5.33 22.95
CA ASP A 105 -17.10 5.25 24.41
C ASP A 105 -15.81 5.83 25.00
N ILE A 106 -15.25 6.86 24.35
CA ILE A 106 -14.07 7.59 24.83
C ILE A 106 -14.44 8.89 25.55
N ASP A 107 -13.55 9.33 26.41
CA ASP A 107 -13.61 10.65 27.07
C ASP A 107 -12.87 11.68 26.18
N PRO A 108 -13.56 12.66 25.58
CA PRO A 108 -12.94 13.64 24.69
C PRO A 108 -11.89 14.53 25.35
N ALA A 109 -11.80 14.54 26.68
CA ALA A 109 -10.76 15.27 27.42
C ALA A 109 -9.44 14.48 27.53
N LYS A 110 -9.42 13.22 27.08
CA LYS A 110 -8.21 12.36 27.11
C LYS A 110 -7.63 12.16 25.74
N LYS A 111 -6.38 11.67 25.71
CA LYS A 111 -5.68 11.29 24.49
C LYS A 111 -5.57 9.78 24.35
N TYR A 112 -5.75 9.30 23.12
CA TYR A 112 -5.82 7.87 22.79
C TYR A 112 -4.73 7.50 21.78
N PRO A 113 -4.22 6.27 21.81
CA PRO A 113 -3.25 5.80 20.83
C PRO A 113 -3.88 5.69 19.44
N LEU A 114 -3.07 5.96 18.42
CA LEU A 114 -3.43 5.87 17.00
C LEU A 114 -2.86 4.60 16.39
N ILE A 115 -3.66 3.90 15.62
CA ILE A 115 -3.22 2.87 14.67
C ILE A 115 -3.38 3.39 13.24
N VAL A 116 -2.30 3.35 12.48
CA VAL A 116 -2.30 3.57 11.03
C VAL A 116 -2.40 2.20 10.36
N LEU A 117 -3.40 2.00 9.50
CA LEU A 117 -3.74 0.70 8.92
C LEU A 117 -3.79 0.79 7.39
N PRO A 118 -2.65 0.67 6.68
CA PRO A 118 -2.65 0.52 5.23
C PRO A 118 -3.22 -0.84 4.82
N HIS A 119 -4.08 -0.85 3.80
CA HIS A 119 -4.61 -2.09 3.21
C HIS A 119 -3.59 -2.82 2.34
N GLY A 120 -3.85 -4.09 2.03
CA GLY A 120 -3.07 -4.91 1.12
C GLY A 120 -3.56 -4.81 -0.32
N GLY A 121 -2.91 -5.58 -1.20
CA GLY A 121 -3.21 -5.63 -2.65
C GLY A 121 -2.45 -4.57 -3.44
N VAL A 122 -2.02 -4.94 -4.66
CA VAL A 122 -1.37 -3.99 -5.58
C VAL A 122 -2.36 -2.91 -5.97
N HIS A 123 -3.53 -3.34 -6.42
CA HIS A 123 -4.72 -2.55 -6.66
C HIS A 123 -5.86 -3.18 -5.87
N ALA A 124 -6.14 -2.63 -4.73
CA ALA A 124 -7.24 -2.99 -3.86
C ALA A 124 -7.70 -1.74 -3.11
N ASP A 125 -8.63 -1.87 -2.21
CA ASP A 125 -9.13 -0.80 -1.37
C ASP A 125 -9.39 -1.28 0.06
N PHE A 126 -9.60 -0.34 0.97
CA PHE A 126 -9.91 -0.64 2.36
C PHE A 126 -11.40 -0.95 2.51
N THR A 127 -11.73 -2.23 2.60
CA THR A 127 -13.12 -2.71 2.63
C THR A 127 -13.55 -3.24 4.00
N THR A 128 -14.84 -3.49 4.14
CA THR A 128 -15.43 -4.15 5.32
C THR A 128 -14.92 -5.59 5.55
N TYR A 129 -14.04 -6.10 4.70
CA TYR A 129 -13.19 -7.26 5.03
C TYR A 129 -12.43 -7.06 6.34
N TYR A 130 -11.99 -5.82 6.62
CA TYR A 130 -11.30 -5.45 7.86
C TYR A 130 -12.22 -5.11 9.03
N ALA A 131 -13.55 -5.23 8.90
CA ALA A 131 -14.50 -4.78 9.92
C ALA A 131 -14.25 -5.43 11.31
N HIS A 132 -13.89 -6.71 11.35
CA HIS A 132 -13.57 -7.39 12.59
C HIS A 132 -12.28 -6.85 13.24
N ILE A 133 -11.23 -6.57 12.46
CA ILE A 133 -9.98 -5.94 12.93
C ILE A 133 -10.28 -4.55 13.49
N ILE A 134 -11.08 -3.74 12.77
CA ILE A 134 -11.48 -2.42 13.25
C ILE A 134 -12.23 -2.53 14.56
N ARG A 135 -13.21 -3.43 14.68
CA ARG A 135 -13.95 -3.63 15.95
C ARG A 135 -13.03 -4.05 17.10
N GLU A 136 -12.07 -4.94 16.84
CA GLU A 136 -11.09 -5.41 17.82
C GLU A 136 -10.18 -4.25 18.30
N LEU A 137 -9.76 -3.36 17.40
CA LEU A 137 -8.97 -2.16 17.73
C LEU A 137 -9.82 -1.12 18.50
N ILE A 138 -11.04 -0.86 18.06
CA ILE A 138 -11.98 0.06 18.69
C ILE A 138 -12.35 -0.41 20.12
N ALA A 139 -12.52 -1.72 20.34
CA ALA A 139 -12.78 -2.26 21.67
C ALA A 139 -11.64 -1.99 22.67
N GLN A 140 -10.41 -1.82 22.16
CA GLN A 140 -9.24 -1.44 22.96
C GLN A 140 -9.11 0.08 23.12
N GLN A 141 -9.99 0.85 22.49
CA GLN A 141 -9.97 2.32 22.42
C GLN A 141 -8.77 2.88 21.65
N TYR A 142 -8.34 2.21 20.59
CA TYR A 142 -7.50 2.82 19.55
C TYR A 142 -8.33 3.72 18.65
N ILE A 143 -7.79 4.86 18.24
CA ILE A 143 -8.24 5.59 17.07
C ILE A 143 -7.55 4.94 15.86
N VAL A 144 -8.26 4.78 14.75
CA VAL A 144 -7.70 4.13 13.55
C VAL A 144 -7.84 5.06 12.35
N VAL A 145 -6.79 5.16 11.55
CA VAL A 145 -6.81 5.79 10.21
C VAL A 145 -6.37 4.77 9.17
N ALA A 146 -7.16 4.65 8.10
CA ALA A 146 -6.89 3.76 6.99
C ALA A 146 -6.94 4.54 5.67
N ALA A 147 -5.78 4.68 5.02
CA ALA A 147 -5.63 5.42 3.77
C ALA A 147 -6.09 4.58 2.57
N GLU A 148 -6.86 5.20 1.70
CA GLU A 148 -7.06 4.80 0.30
C GLU A 148 -5.99 5.47 -0.54
N TYR A 149 -4.74 5.04 -0.32
CA TYR A 149 -3.57 5.64 -0.94
C TYR A 149 -3.63 5.58 -2.47
N ARG A 150 -2.76 6.33 -3.16
CA ARG A 150 -2.68 6.30 -4.63
C ARG A 150 -2.61 4.88 -5.17
N GLY A 151 -3.37 4.59 -6.23
CA GLY A 151 -3.48 3.25 -6.80
C GLY A 151 -4.60 2.40 -6.23
N SER A 152 -5.32 2.85 -5.18
CA SER A 152 -6.49 2.13 -4.65
C SER A 152 -7.62 2.04 -5.66
N THR A 153 -8.34 0.89 -5.67
CA THR A 153 -9.55 0.68 -6.47
C THR A 153 -10.75 1.44 -5.91
N GLY A 154 -11.83 1.49 -6.64
CA GLY A 154 -13.07 2.15 -6.21
C GLY A 154 -13.11 3.67 -6.41
N TYR A 155 -12.07 4.27 -6.98
CA TYR A 155 -11.96 5.73 -7.22
C TYR A 155 -11.73 6.08 -8.70
N GLY A 156 -11.90 5.11 -9.59
CA GLY A 156 -11.76 5.22 -11.04
C GLY A 156 -10.32 5.12 -11.54
N LYS A 157 -10.20 4.95 -12.88
CA LYS A 157 -8.92 4.73 -13.58
C LYS A 157 -7.85 5.75 -13.22
N SER A 158 -8.18 7.03 -13.22
CA SER A 158 -7.20 8.10 -12.92
C SER A 158 -6.62 8.02 -11.51
N HIS A 159 -7.29 7.41 -10.51
CA HIS A 159 -6.71 7.18 -9.20
C HIS A 159 -5.91 5.88 -9.18
N TYR A 160 -6.40 4.85 -9.83
CA TYR A 160 -5.75 3.56 -10.02
C TYR A 160 -4.36 3.70 -10.63
N GLU A 161 -4.21 4.46 -11.72
CA GLU A 161 -2.94 4.67 -12.43
C GLU A 161 -1.95 5.60 -11.70
N LYS A 162 -2.30 6.15 -10.54
CA LYS A 162 -1.36 6.93 -9.72
C LYS A 162 -0.44 6.08 -8.83
N ILE A 163 -0.57 4.77 -8.85
CA ILE A 163 0.27 3.89 -8.04
C ILE A 163 1.76 4.19 -8.24
N ASP A 164 2.53 4.13 -7.17
CA ASP A 164 3.99 4.18 -7.20
C ASP A 164 4.52 3.13 -6.21
N TYR A 165 4.32 1.86 -6.55
CA TYR A 165 4.46 0.69 -5.69
C TYR A 165 5.83 0.63 -4.97
N GLY A 166 5.83 0.62 -3.64
CA GLY A 166 7.03 0.74 -2.81
C GLY A 166 7.67 2.13 -2.87
N GLY A 167 6.87 3.15 -3.20
CA GLY A 167 7.29 4.55 -3.34
C GLY A 167 6.35 5.53 -2.64
N LEU A 168 5.61 6.32 -3.41
CA LEU A 168 4.85 7.44 -2.87
C LEU A 168 3.54 7.05 -2.15
N GLU A 169 3.01 5.85 -2.34
CA GLU A 169 1.89 5.36 -1.52
C GLU A 169 2.30 5.17 -0.04
N VAL A 170 3.60 4.92 0.21
CA VAL A 170 4.18 4.92 1.56
C VAL A 170 4.05 6.31 2.20
N GLU A 171 4.32 7.35 1.41
CA GLU A 171 4.21 8.75 1.82
C GLU A 171 2.74 9.16 2.06
N ASP A 172 1.80 8.67 1.23
CA ASP A 172 0.36 8.90 1.43
C ASP A 172 -0.11 8.36 2.79
N VAL A 173 0.36 7.18 3.17
CA VAL A 173 0.04 6.59 4.48
C VAL A 173 0.67 7.39 5.62
N ASN A 174 1.91 7.87 5.47
CA ASN A 174 2.52 8.77 6.45
C ASN A 174 1.79 10.13 6.53
N ALA A 175 1.31 10.65 5.40
CA ALA A 175 0.49 11.86 5.38
C ALA A 175 -0.83 11.68 6.14
N SER A 176 -1.45 10.49 6.06
CA SER A 176 -2.65 10.15 6.84
C SER A 176 -2.37 10.17 8.35
N ARG A 177 -1.25 9.59 8.78
CA ARG A 177 -0.79 9.68 10.17
C ARG A 177 -0.62 11.14 10.60
N GLN A 178 0.07 11.94 9.80
CA GLN A 178 0.33 13.34 10.13
C GLN A 178 -0.95 14.15 10.23
N HIS A 179 -1.89 13.93 9.30
CA HIS A 179 -3.20 14.57 9.33
C HIS A 179 -3.95 14.31 10.65
N MET A 180 -3.91 13.06 11.14
CA MET A 180 -4.55 12.71 12.42
C MET A 180 -3.93 13.44 13.60
N ILE A 181 -2.62 13.63 13.60
CA ILE A 181 -1.92 14.33 14.67
C ILE A 181 -2.21 15.82 14.67
N ASP A 182 -2.32 16.41 13.49
CA ASP A 182 -2.49 17.85 13.32
C ASP A 182 -3.95 18.30 13.52
N ASN A 183 -4.93 17.43 13.29
CA ASN A 183 -6.35 17.79 13.23
C ASN A 183 -7.22 17.13 14.31
N TYR A 184 -6.71 16.15 15.07
CA TYR A 184 -7.49 15.44 16.08
C TYR A 184 -6.83 15.53 17.46
N ASP A 185 -7.26 16.47 18.28
CA ASP A 185 -6.70 16.72 19.63
C ASP A 185 -6.76 15.49 20.55
N ILE A 186 -7.66 14.56 20.29
CA ILE A 186 -7.79 13.30 21.04
C ILE A 186 -6.70 12.28 20.72
N VAL A 187 -5.90 12.50 19.68
CA VAL A 187 -4.80 11.61 19.29
C VAL A 187 -3.55 11.89 20.16
N ASP A 188 -2.98 10.81 20.70
CA ASP A 188 -1.68 10.89 21.37
C ASP A 188 -0.55 10.66 20.35
N LYS A 189 0.09 11.73 19.93
CA LYS A 189 1.20 11.70 18.96
C LYS A 189 2.41 10.85 19.41
N ASN A 190 2.51 10.55 20.71
CA ASN A 190 3.59 9.74 21.27
C ASN A 190 3.23 8.25 21.33
N ARG A 191 1.99 7.87 20.98
CA ARG A 191 1.50 6.50 21.01
C ARG A 191 0.87 6.15 19.65
N VAL A 192 1.70 6.13 18.60
CA VAL A 192 1.29 5.79 17.24
C VAL A 192 1.90 4.46 16.85
N GLY A 193 1.06 3.52 16.40
CA GLY A 193 1.45 2.25 15.79
C GLY A 193 1.04 2.18 14.34
N ILE A 194 1.71 1.32 13.58
CA ILE A 194 1.32 0.99 12.20
C ILE A 194 1.22 -0.53 12.05
N ILE A 195 0.14 -0.99 11.43
CA ILE A 195 -0.10 -2.42 11.19
C ILE A 195 -0.56 -2.61 9.75
N GLY A 196 -0.01 -3.60 9.06
CA GLY A 196 -0.42 -3.88 7.68
C GLY A 196 -0.08 -5.30 7.26
N TRP A 197 -0.83 -5.80 6.29
CA TRP A 197 -0.66 -7.12 5.71
C TRP A 197 -0.36 -7.02 4.22
N SER A 198 0.42 -7.96 3.69
CA SER A 198 0.71 -8.02 2.26
C SER A 198 1.41 -6.74 1.77
N HIS A 199 0.90 -6.06 0.76
CA HIS A 199 1.36 -4.72 0.37
C HIS A 199 1.26 -3.71 1.54
N GLY A 200 0.20 -3.76 2.37
CA GLY A 200 0.14 -2.96 3.60
C GLY A 200 1.29 -3.26 4.56
N GLY A 201 1.80 -4.49 4.55
CA GLY A 201 3.02 -4.89 5.27
C GLY A 201 4.29 -4.26 4.69
N LEU A 202 4.41 -4.18 3.36
CA LEU A 202 5.48 -3.45 2.67
C LEU A 202 5.45 -1.97 3.08
N ILE A 203 4.27 -1.33 3.00
CA ILE A 203 4.08 0.07 3.38
C ILE A 203 4.45 0.29 4.86
N THR A 204 4.07 -0.64 5.73
CA THR A 204 4.45 -0.63 7.15
C THR A 204 5.95 -0.63 7.34
N LEU A 205 6.67 -1.53 6.67
CA LEU A 205 8.12 -1.64 6.75
C LEU A 205 8.81 -0.36 6.24
N PHE A 206 8.41 0.16 5.09
CA PHE A 206 9.00 1.39 4.56
C PHE A 206 8.68 2.62 5.40
N ASN A 207 7.50 2.69 6.04
CA ASN A 207 7.22 3.75 7.01
C ASN A 207 8.19 3.70 8.20
N LEU A 208 8.54 2.52 8.70
CA LEU A 208 9.55 2.39 9.76
C LEU A 208 10.96 2.75 9.29
N PHE A 209 11.29 2.46 8.04
CA PHE A 209 12.61 2.72 7.48
C PHE A 209 12.82 4.20 7.18
N ASN A 210 11.79 4.85 6.63
CA ASN A 210 11.84 6.25 6.21
C ASN A 210 11.53 7.22 7.38
N TYR A 211 10.66 6.82 8.32
CA TYR A 211 10.14 7.67 9.40
C TYR A 211 10.22 6.99 10.78
N PRO A 212 11.41 6.56 11.22
CA PRO A 212 11.56 5.75 12.44
C PRO A 212 11.02 6.44 13.70
N GLU A 213 11.01 7.79 13.74
CA GLU A 213 10.54 8.57 14.90
C GLU A 213 8.99 8.70 14.94
N ASN A 214 8.32 8.38 13.84
CA ASN A 214 6.87 8.55 13.73
C ASN A 214 6.07 7.44 14.41
N TYR A 215 6.67 6.29 14.64
CA TYR A 215 5.98 5.10 15.14
C TYR A 215 6.67 4.52 16.37
N LYS A 216 5.88 4.08 17.35
CA LYS A 216 6.35 3.40 18.56
C LYS A 216 6.42 1.90 18.41
N VAL A 217 5.67 1.34 17.48
CA VAL A 217 5.56 -0.11 17.23
C VAL A 217 4.99 -0.36 15.85
N ALA A 218 5.35 -1.47 15.25
CA ALA A 218 4.76 -1.92 14.01
C ALA A 218 4.51 -3.43 13.97
N PHE A 219 3.49 -3.81 13.21
CA PHE A 219 3.24 -5.20 12.83
C PHE A 219 3.13 -5.31 11.32
N ALA A 220 3.96 -6.19 10.73
CA ALA A 220 3.95 -6.52 9.32
C ALA A 220 3.56 -8.01 9.14
N GLY A 221 2.33 -8.25 8.73
CA GLY A 221 1.81 -9.59 8.43
C GLY A 221 2.02 -9.95 6.97
N VAL A 222 2.55 -11.15 6.68
CA VAL A 222 2.76 -11.65 5.31
C VAL A 222 3.25 -10.55 4.34
N PRO A 223 4.27 -9.75 4.72
CA PRO A 223 4.62 -8.55 3.98
C PRO A 223 5.25 -8.87 2.64
N VAL A 224 4.79 -8.22 1.56
CA VAL A 224 5.58 -8.15 0.33
C VAL A 224 6.91 -7.50 0.68
N SER A 225 8.01 -8.18 0.43
CA SER A 225 9.32 -7.74 0.95
C SER A 225 10.48 -7.85 -0.05
N ASP A 226 10.32 -8.62 -1.13
CA ASP A 226 11.32 -8.75 -2.18
C ASP A 226 10.67 -8.84 -3.57
N LEU A 227 10.58 -7.72 -4.27
CA LEU A 227 9.97 -7.67 -5.60
C LEU A 227 10.79 -8.42 -6.65
N ILE A 228 12.08 -8.65 -6.45
CA ILE A 228 12.90 -9.43 -7.39
C ILE A 228 12.52 -10.91 -7.28
N ALA A 229 12.45 -11.44 -6.06
CA ALA A 229 11.98 -12.80 -5.82
C ALA A 229 10.53 -12.98 -6.30
N ARG A 230 9.68 -11.98 -6.02
CA ARG A 230 8.27 -11.96 -6.42
C ARG A 230 8.09 -12.08 -7.93
N MET A 231 8.81 -11.31 -8.73
CA MET A 231 8.81 -11.43 -10.20
C MET A 231 9.33 -12.78 -10.68
N GLY A 232 10.11 -13.47 -9.85
CA GLY A 232 10.66 -14.80 -10.19
C GLY A 232 9.65 -15.95 -10.09
N TYR A 233 8.62 -15.86 -9.25
CA TYR A 233 7.64 -16.92 -9.04
C TYR A 233 6.23 -16.60 -9.54
N TYR A 234 5.93 -15.35 -9.88
CA TYR A 234 4.68 -14.96 -10.52
C TYR A 234 4.72 -15.15 -12.05
N ASP A 235 3.55 -15.17 -12.69
CA ASP A 235 3.37 -15.32 -14.13
C ASP A 235 3.69 -14.02 -14.91
N ASP A 236 3.57 -14.11 -16.24
CA ASP A 236 3.87 -12.98 -17.12
C ASP A 236 2.86 -11.83 -16.94
N GLU A 237 1.57 -12.12 -16.75
CA GLU A 237 0.53 -11.09 -16.56
C GLU A 237 0.82 -10.22 -15.33
N TYR A 238 1.24 -10.84 -14.23
CA TYR A 238 1.64 -10.13 -13.02
C TYR A 238 2.91 -9.29 -13.25
N ARG A 239 3.89 -9.83 -13.99
CA ARG A 239 5.11 -9.08 -14.33
C ARG A 239 4.81 -7.89 -15.23
N ASP A 240 3.90 -8.04 -16.20
CA ASP A 240 3.47 -6.97 -17.10
C ASP A 240 2.76 -5.85 -16.34
N LEU A 241 1.94 -6.17 -15.35
CA LEU A 241 1.33 -5.17 -14.47
C LEU A 241 2.38 -4.27 -13.80
N TYR A 242 3.44 -4.87 -13.23
CA TYR A 242 4.50 -4.09 -12.56
C TYR A 242 5.36 -3.30 -13.53
N SER A 243 5.55 -3.77 -14.75
CA SER A 243 6.33 -3.08 -15.78
C SER A 243 5.53 -2.07 -16.59
N ALA A 244 4.21 -1.97 -16.39
CA ALA A 244 3.37 -0.97 -17.03
C ALA A 244 3.87 0.48 -16.78
N ASP A 245 3.72 1.35 -17.76
CA ASP A 245 4.26 2.72 -17.74
C ASP A 245 3.80 3.55 -16.53
N TYR A 246 2.56 3.33 -16.09
CA TYR A 246 1.98 4.01 -14.93
C TYR A 246 2.41 3.39 -13.58
N HIS A 247 3.03 2.21 -13.59
CA HIS A 247 3.49 1.50 -12.41
C HIS A 247 5.00 1.71 -12.20
N ILE A 248 5.84 0.65 -12.15
CA ILE A 248 7.30 0.80 -12.09
C ILE A 248 7.85 1.27 -13.46
N GLY A 249 7.22 0.89 -14.55
CA GLY A 249 7.53 1.31 -15.90
C GLY A 249 8.74 0.62 -16.53
N LYS A 250 9.27 -0.42 -15.89
CA LYS A 250 10.41 -1.24 -16.35
C LYS A 250 10.31 -2.63 -15.76
N THR A 251 10.77 -3.63 -16.48
CA THR A 251 10.93 -4.98 -15.98
C THR A 251 12.10 -5.08 -15.00
N VAL A 252 12.14 -6.14 -14.19
CA VAL A 252 13.26 -6.40 -13.27
C VAL A 252 14.60 -6.57 -14.00
N ASN A 253 14.57 -7.09 -15.23
CA ASN A 253 15.78 -7.27 -16.05
C ASN A 253 16.31 -5.94 -16.63
N GLU A 254 15.45 -4.97 -16.86
CA GLU A 254 15.83 -3.64 -17.36
C GLU A 254 16.36 -2.74 -16.24
N ASP A 255 15.82 -2.84 -15.03
CA ASP A 255 16.25 -2.02 -13.90
C ASP A 255 16.12 -2.75 -12.55
N VAL A 256 17.02 -3.68 -12.28
CA VAL A 256 17.05 -4.42 -11.01
C VAL A 256 17.23 -3.50 -9.80
N ASN A 257 17.87 -2.34 -9.95
CA ASN A 257 18.10 -1.42 -8.84
C ASN A 257 16.82 -0.72 -8.41
N GLU A 258 15.91 -0.43 -9.35
CA GLU A 258 14.59 0.11 -9.04
C GLU A 258 13.76 -0.90 -8.24
N TYR A 259 13.79 -2.18 -8.60
CA TYR A 259 13.13 -3.25 -7.84
C TYR A 259 13.75 -3.44 -6.43
N ARG A 260 15.09 -3.34 -6.30
CA ARG A 260 15.76 -3.33 -4.99
C ARG A 260 15.33 -2.15 -4.13
N ARG A 261 15.27 -0.95 -4.71
CA ARG A 261 14.85 0.26 -4.01
C ARG A 261 13.44 0.13 -3.43
N ARG A 262 12.55 -0.59 -4.13
CA ARG A 262 11.15 -0.84 -3.77
C ARG A 262 10.93 -2.09 -2.91
N SER A 263 11.98 -2.76 -2.49
CA SER A 263 11.92 -4.03 -1.73
C SER A 263 12.48 -3.85 -0.32
N PRO A 264 11.66 -4.00 0.74
CA PRO A 264 12.13 -3.89 2.13
C PRO A 264 13.34 -4.75 2.45
N ALA A 265 13.42 -5.99 1.93
CA ALA A 265 14.52 -6.91 2.18
C ALA A 265 15.90 -6.38 1.75
N TRP A 266 15.94 -5.43 0.81
CA TRP A 266 17.15 -4.78 0.30
C TRP A 266 17.47 -3.43 0.96
N ASN A 267 16.64 -2.99 1.92
CA ASN A 267 16.73 -1.68 2.57
C ASN A 267 16.77 -1.77 4.10
N THR A 268 17.13 -2.92 4.66
CA THR A 268 17.09 -3.19 6.10
C THR A 268 18.10 -2.37 6.90
N ASP A 269 19.15 -1.86 6.28
CA ASP A 269 20.12 -0.93 6.86
C ASP A 269 19.47 0.33 7.42
N LYS A 270 18.37 0.80 6.79
CA LYS A 270 17.60 1.98 7.20
C LYS A 270 16.80 1.78 8.49
N PHE A 271 16.51 0.54 8.85
CA PHE A 271 15.70 0.24 10.04
C PHE A 271 16.40 0.65 11.34
N LYS A 272 15.71 1.36 12.25
CA LYS A 272 16.26 1.93 13.50
C LYS A 272 15.83 1.20 14.77
N ASN A 273 15.46 -0.08 14.65
CA ASN A 273 15.06 -0.93 15.78
C ASN A 273 13.80 -0.46 16.54
N THR A 274 12.88 0.25 15.88
CA THR A 274 11.52 0.41 16.39
C THR A 274 10.92 -0.97 16.63
N PRO A 275 10.24 -1.24 17.76
CA PRO A 275 9.62 -2.53 18.00
C PRO A 275 8.80 -3.02 16.80
N LEU A 276 9.23 -4.12 16.19
CA LEU A 276 8.64 -4.68 14.96
C LEU A 276 8.35 -6.16 15.19
N LEU A 277 7.12 -6.57 14.85
CA LEU A 277 6.70 -7.98 14.77
C LEU A 277 6.39 -8.33 13.31
N ILE A 278 6.98 -9.42 12.83
CA ILE A 278 6.74 -9.95 11.46
C ILE A 278 6.10 -11.33 11.58
N HIS A 279 4.98 -11.54 10.89
CA HIS A 279 4.37 -12.86 10.75
C HIS A 279 4.35 -13.28 9.28
N THR A 280 4.54 -14.59 9.04
CA THR A 280 4.30 -15.23 7.74
C THR A 280 3.88 -16.69 7.95
N ASN A 281 3.40 -17.33 6.86
CA ASN A 281 2.93 -18.71 6.87
C ASN A 281 3.54 -19.48 5.71
N THR A 282 3.94 -20.73 5.93
CA THR A 282 4.65 -21.52 4.91
C THR A 282 3.78 -21.92 3.72
N ASN A 283 2.46 -21.92 3.87
CA ASN A 283 1.50 -22.20 2.80
C ASN A 283 0.81 -20.94 2.28
N ASP A 284 1.47 -19.77 2.41
CA ASP A 284 1.01 -18.54 1.79
C ASP A 284 1.11 -18.67 0.26
N ASP A 285 -0.02 -18.50 -0.41
CA ASP A 285 -0.20 -18.66 -1.85
C ASP A 285 -0.10 -17.34 -2.65
N ASP A 286 0.05 -16.21 -1.95
CA ASP A 286 0.27 -14.88 -2.55
C ASP A 286 1.69 -14.38 -2.27
N VAL A 287 2.06 -14.19 -1.01
CA VAL A 287 3.42 -13.80 -0.65
C VAL A 287 4.22 -15.02 -0.24
N ASN A 288 5.03 -15.52 -1.16
CA ASN A 288 5.85 -16.70 -0.89
C ASN A 288 6.71 -16.47 0.36
N VAL A 289 6.72 -17.45 1.25
CA VAL A 289 7.50 -17.40 2.52
C VAL A 289 8.96 -17.04 2.29
N LEU A 290 9.55 -17.37 1.15
CA LEU A 290 10.93 -17.05 0.78
C LEU A 290 11.22 -15.54 0.75
N GLU A 291 10.24 -14.69 0.35
CA GLU A 291 10.40 -13.23 0.43
C GLU A 291 10.61 -12.78 1.88
N VAL A 292 9.75 -13.26 2.79
CA VAL A 292 9.81 -12.89 4.21
C VAL A 292 11.02 -13.50 4.89
N GLU A 293 11.43 -14.71 4.52
CA GLU A 293 12.68 -15.30 4.99
C GLU A 293 13.90 -14.47 4.55
N HIS A 294 13.90 -13.93 3.31
CA HIS A 294 14.95 -13.03 2.86
C HIS A 294 14.98 -11.77 3.71
N LEU A 295 13.82 -11.11 3.94
CA LEU A 295 13.73 -9.96 4.84
C LEU A 295 14.29 -10.26 6.24
N ILE A 296 13.90 -11.39 6.85
CA ILE A 296 14.39 -11.82 8.17
C ILE A 296 15.89 -12.02 8.16
N LYS A 297 16.45 -12.66 7.13
CA LYS A 297 17.90 -12.89 6.98
C LYS A 297 18.65 -11.57 6.82
N SER A 298 18.13 -10.63 6.02
CA SER A 298 18.72 -9.30 5.82
C SER A 298 18.72 -8.47 7.11
N LEU A 299 17.59 -8.42 7.82
CA LEU A 299 17.50 -7.76 9.13
C LEU A 299 18.50 -8.33 10.14
N LYS A 300 18.69 -9.66 10.18
CA LYS A 300 19.69 -10.31 11.05
C LYS A 300 21.10 -9.98 10.62
N ALA A 301 21.40 -9.97 9.32
CA ALA A 301 22.72 -9.63 8.80
C ALA A 301 23.11 -8.18 9.15
N ASP A 302 22.14 -7.27 9.18
CA ASP A 302 22.32 -5.88 9.59
C ASP A 302 22.23 -5.68 11.13
N ASN A 303 22.23 -6.76 11.91
CA ASN A 303 22.17 -6.75 13.37
C ASN A 303 20.96 -5.98 13.94
N LYS A 304 19.80 -6.05 13.27
CA LYS A 304 18.57 -5.39 13.69
C LYS A 304 17.84 -6.19 14.78
N GLN A 305 17.14 -5.47 15.67
CA GLN A 305 16.33 -6.06 16.73
C GLN A 305 14.86 -6.07 16.32
N PHE A 306 14.22 -7.22 16.23
CA PHE A 306 12.83 -7.42 15.85
C PHE A 306 12.32 -8.77 16.33
N GLU A 307 11.01 -8.94 16.41
CA GLU A 307 10.36 -10.23 16.67
C GLU A 307 9.75 -10.76 15.36
N TYR A 308 9.73 -12.09 15.19
CA TYR A 308 9.08 -12.72 14.05
C TYR A 308 8.55 -14.10 14.39
N GLN A 309 7.54 -14.53 13.63
CA GLN A 309 6.99 -15.88 13.68
C GLN A 309 6.71 -16.37 12.26
N ILE A 310 7.33 -17.49 11.89
CA ILE A 310 6.97 -18.25 10.69
C ILE A 310 6.02 -19.35 11.15
N TYR A 311 4.75 -19.25 10.76
CA TYR A 311 3.76 -20.28 11.02
C TYR A 311 3.90 -21.39 9.98
N LYS A 312 3.64 -22.63 10.40
CA LYS A 312 3.78 -23.79 9.53
C LYS A 312 2.41 -24.33 9.16
N ASP A 313 2.07 -24.22 7.88
CA ASP A 313 0.86 -24.80 7.26
C ASP A 313 -0.45 -24.46 8.02
N VAL A 314 -0.51 -23.27 8.63
CA VAL A 314 -1.74 -22.82 9.29
C VAL A 314 -2.81 -22.60 8.23
N PRO A 315 -4.04 -23.15 8.40
CA PRO A 315 -5.11 -22.99 7.43
C PRO A 315 -5.42 -21.51 7.16
N GLY A 316 -5.71 -21.19 5.89
CA GLY A 316 -6.03 -19.85 5.45
C GLY A 316 -4.95 -19.17 4.62
N GLY A 317 -3.79 -19.83 4.40
CA GLY A 317 -2.74 -19.35 3.50
C GLY A 317 -2.37 -17.90 3.78
N HIS A 318 -2.54 -17.02 2.80
CA HIS A 318 -2.26 -15.59 2.91
C HIS A 318 -3.14 -14.86 3.96
N SER A 319 -4.30 -15.39 4.29
CA SER A 319 -5.25 -14.77 5.24
C SER A 319 -5.28 -15.45 6.62
N PHE A 320 -4.35 -16.34 6.92
CA PHE A 320 -4.35 -17.25 8.06
C PHE A 320 -4.62 -16.58 9.43
N ASP A 321 -4.22 -15.34 9.63
CA ASP A 321 -4.39 -14.58 10.88
C ASP A 321 -5.59 -13.61 10.86
N ARG A 322 -6.24 -13.45 9.68
CA ARG A 322 -7.39 -12.53 9.48
C ARG A 322 -8.72 -13.24 9.32
N MET A 323 -8.75 -14.56 9.42
CA MET A 323 -9.97 -15.36 9.35
C MET A 323 -10.71 -15.39 10.69
N ASP A 324 -11.96 -15.88 10.68
CA ASP A 324 -12.76 -16.11 11.88
C ASP A 324 -12.59 -17.56 12.43
N THR A 325 -11.34 -18.03 12.46
CA THR A 325 -10.98 -19.29 13.10
C THR A 325 -10.40 -19.06 14.50
N LYS A 326 -10.42 -20.09 15.32
CA LYS A 326 -9.84 -20.02 16.67
C LYS A 326 -8.34 -19.71 16.60
N GLU A 327 -7.64 -20.37 15.70
CA GLU A 327 -6.19 -20.21 15.49
C GLU A 327 -5.88 -18.77 15.06
N ALA A 328 -6.62 -18.21 14.12
CA ALA A 328 -6.45 -16.83 13.67
C ALA A 328 -6.71 -15.83 14.80
N LYS A 329 -7.75 -16.05 15.63
CA LYS A 329 -8.04 -15.24 16.82
C LYS A 329 -6.89 -15.31 17.84
N GLU A 330 -6.35 -16.50 18.11
CA GLU A 330 -5.19 -16.68 19.00
C GLU A 330 -3.96 -15.92 18.49
N ILE A 331 -3.75 -15.91 17.18
CA ILE A 331 -2.65 -15.16 16.55
C ILE A 331 -2.88 -13.65 16.71
N ARG A 332 -4.11 -13.13 16.44
CA ARG A 332 -4.42 -11.70 16.63
C ARG A 332 -4.26 -11.27 18.10
N VAL A 333 -4.64 -12.10 19.05
CA VAL A 333 -4.37 -11.81 20.48
C VAL A 333 -2.87 -11.63 20.76
N LYS A 334 -1.99 -12.40 20.11
CA LYS A 334 -0.54 -12.22 20.26
C LYS A 334 -0.07 -10.90 19.63
N ILE A 335 -0.62 -10.55 18.47
CA ILE A 335 -0.34 -9.26 17.80
C ILE A 335 -0.75 -8.10 18.71
N TYR A 336 -1.98 -8.11 19.26
CA TYR A 336 -2.45 -7.05 20.15
C TYR A 336 -1.61 -6.94 21.42
N LYS A 337 -1.25 -8.06 22.04
CA LYS A 337 -0.34 -8.05 23.19
C LYS A 337 1.03 -7.45 22.89
N PHE A 338 1.53 -7.63 21.67
CA PHE A 338 2.77 -7.02 21.24
C PHE A 338 2.61 -5.49 21.10
N LEU A 339 1.53 -5.04 20.45
CA LEU A 339 1.22 -3.61 20.28
C LEU A 339 0.98 -2.92 21.63
N ASP A 340 0.25 -3.57 22.52
CA ASP A 340 -0.14 -3.05 23.84
C ASP A 340 1.05 -2.73 24.75
N LYS A 341 2.16 -3.45 24.63
CA LYS A 341 3.39 -3.19 25.37
C LYS A 341 3.95 -1.78 25.11
N GLN A 342 3.73 -1.27 23.89
CA GLN A 342 4.29 0.00 23.44
C GLN A 342 3.27 1.13 23.44
N LEU A 343 2.01 0.83 23.11
CA LEU A 343 0.96 1.83 22.94
C LEU A 343 0.07 2.01 24.19
N ASN A 344 0.07 1.02 25.09
CA ASN A 344 -0.70 1.02 26.32
C ASN A 344 -2.14 1.57 26.16
N PRO A 345 -2.98 0.90 25.36
CA PRO A 345 -4.37 1.31 25.17
C PRO A 345 -5.15 1.23 26.49
N PRO A 346 -6.22 2.00 26.66
CA PRO A 346 -7.02 1.98 27.89
C PRO A 346 -7.63 0.63 28.21
N ARG A 347 -7.95 -0.17 27.19
CA ARG A 347 -8.44 -1.54 27.32
C ARG A 347 -7.54 -2.49 26.52
N LYS A 348 -7.44 -3.72 26.99
CA LYS A 348 -6.56 -4.73 26.39
C LYS A 348 -7.32 -5.99 26.03
N ILE A 349 -7.03 -6.57 24.88
CA ILE A 349 -7.48 -7.90 24.50
C ILE A 349 -6.42 -8.90 24.95
N ASN A 350 -6.72 -9.69 25.98
CA ASN A 350 -5.80 -10.65 26.58
C ASN A 350 -6.10 -12.11 26.21
N SER A 351 -7.28 -12.36 25.67
CA SER A 351 -7.77 -13.70 25.34
C SER A 351 -8.66 -13.68 24.11
N VAL A 352 -8.89 -14.85 23.51
CA VAL A 352 -9.88 -15.03 22.44
C VAL A 352 -11.27 -14.61 22.91
N ASN A 353 -11.61 -14.89 24.17
CA ASN A 353 -12.89 -14.51 24.73
C ASN A 353 -13.11 -12.98 24.81
N ASP A 354 -12.04 -12.21 25.06
CA ASP A 354 -12.11 -10.74 25.00
C ASP A 354 -12.29 -10.25 23.55
N LEU A 355 -11.61 -10.89 22.63
CA LEU A 355 -11.71 -10.59 21.19
C LEU A 355 -13.14 -10.88 20.68
N GLU A 356 -13.75 -11.99 21.08
CA GLU A 356 -15.11 -12.36 20.69
C GLU A 356 -16.19 -11.40 21.22
N LYS A 357 -15.95 -10.70 22.33
CA LYS A 357 -16.84 -9.62 22.80
C LYS A 357 -16.89 -8.43 21.84
N ALA A 358 -15.83 -8.19 21.09
CA ALA A 358 -15.76 -7.14 20.08
C ALA A 358 -16.43 -7.52 18.75
N SER A 359 -16.73 -8.81 18.53
CA SER A 359 -17.25 -9.31 17.26
C SER A 359 -18.60 -8.66 16.89
N TYR A 360 -18.78 -8.43 15.59
CA TYR A 360 -20.09 -8.07 15.04
C TYR A 360 -21.06 -9.23 15.20
N ARG A 361 -22.26 -8.95 15.69
CA ARG A 361 -23.33 -9.94 15.82
C ARG A 361 -24.51 -9.52 14.96
N PHE A 362 -24.98 -10.42 14.13
CA PHE A 362 -26.27 -10.27 13.48
C PHE A 362 -27.36 -10.41 14.55
N ASN A 363 -28.10 -9.35 14.78
CA ASN A 363 -29.30 -9.39 15.67
C ASN A 363 -30.52 -9.85 14.89
#